data_deb35bc8d3bf35dbf78bb66ab12bc28c
#
_entry.id   deb35bc8d3bf35dbf78bb66ab12bc28c
#
_cell.length_a   1.000
_cell.length_b   1.000
_cell.length_c   1.000
_cell.angle_alpha   90.00
_cell.angle_beta   90.00
_cell.angle_gamma   90.00
#
_symmetry.space_group_name_H-M   'P 1'
#
loop_
_entity.id
_entity.type
_entity.pdbx_description
1 polymer ?
#
loop_
_entity_poly.entity_id
_entity_poly.type
_entity_poly.pdbx_seq_one_letter_code
_entity_poly.pdbx_strand_id
1 'polypeptide(L)'
;MRIKVMLLAVGLGVGGTETHLLELASGIDRSKFDVVVCSLKSGGCLVEELLHRGVRVVNLAGAGKFDVRVLFRFWKLIRQERPDVVQSFLFWANLSARLVRRLSKRVRVVCSYHDEIVSEGRLVRIIDRLTFRWSDGVVCCSDAVRRSVSACLGAPAARQTIIPFGIDVGRFAASDRATREELGLRVDGPIVGTVCRLVEPKKGLSVLLQSVALLKGRSGDSECQLLIVGEGPARASLEALSEELGLANRVRFAGARRDIPRILPLLDVFVLPSFYEGFGIAILEAMAAGKPVVATTVGGIPEFVAAGETGLLVEPGNPAAIAEAIACLLGDREQARQMGLRGRTRVAQQFQMTTVVRQHEQIYQACLAHA
;
A
#
# COMPACT_ATOMS: atom_id res chain seq x y z
N MET A 1 -15.52 29.42 5.73
CA MET A 1 -15.10 29.05 4.36
C MET A 1 -14.44 27.69 4.43
N ARG A 2 -14.76 26.72 3.55
CA ARG A 2 -14.12 25.40 3.57
C ARG A 2 -12.73 25.49 2.93
N ILE A 3 -11.76 24.77 3.46
CA ILE A 3 -10.42 24.65 2.87
C ILE A 3 -10.53 23.75 1.64
N LYS A 4 -10.06 24.20 0.48
CA LYS A 4 -10.10 23.42 -0.75
C LYS A 4 -8.83 22.60 -0.91
N VAL A 5 -8.97 21.27 -0.87
CA VAL A 5 -7.88 20.31 -0.95
C VAL A 5 -7.95 19.57 -2.28
N MET A 6 -6.84 19.53 -3.01
CA MET A 6 -6.69 18.71 -4.21
C MET A 6 -5.73 17.56 -3.91
N LEU A 7 -6.19 16.33 -4.05
CA LEU A 7 -5.38 15.11 -3.93
C LEU A 7 -4.89 14.70 -5.32
N LEU A 8 -3.59 14.79 -5.57
CA LEU A 8 -2.98 14.56 -6.89
C LEU A 8 -2.31 13.20 -6.95
N ALA A 9 -2.81 12.30 -7.79
CA ALA A 9 -2.24 10.99 -8.06
C ALA A 9 -1.65 10.89 -9.48
N VAL A 10 -0.75 9.94 -9.69
CA VAL A 10 -0.25 9.61 -11.03
C VAL A 10 -1.33 8.91 -11.86
N GLY A 11 -2.09 8.02 -11.24
CA GLY A 11 -3.20 7.26 -11.82
C GLY A 11 -4.13 6.78 -10.72
N LEU A 12 -5.30 6.24 -11.10
CA LEU A 12 -6.32 5.73 -10.18
C LEU A 12 -6.58 4.23 -10.43
N GLY A 13 -5.49 3.46 -10.61
CA GLY A 13 -5.53 2.01 -10.74
C GLY A 13 -5.66 1.28 -9.40
N VAL A 14 -5.37 -0.03 -9.39
CA VAL A 14 -5.29 -0.84 -8.16
C VAL A 14 -3.88 -0.79 -7.59
N GLY A 15 -3.75 -0.31 -6.36
CA GLY A 15 -2.49 -0.27 -5.61
C GLY A 15 -2.69 0.27 -4.21
N GLY A 16 -1.74 0.02 -3.31
CA GLY A 16 -1.86 0.46 -1.91
C GLY A 16 -1.98 1.98 -1.76
N THR A 17 -1.23 2.75 -2.53
CA THR A 17 -1.30 4.21 -2.53
C THR A 17 -2.65 4.71 -3.04
N GLU A 18 -3.16 4.11 -4.11
CA GLU A 18 -4.43 4.49 -4.73
C GLU A 18 -5.62 4.12 -3.82
N THR A 19 -5.57 2.95 -3.16
CA THR A 19 -6.57 2.56 -2.15
C THR A 19 -6.53 3.51 -0.95
N HIS A 20 -5.34 3.87 -0.47
CA HIS A 20 -5.21 4.86 0.60
C HIS A 20 -5.79 6.22 0.20
N LEU A 21 -5.51 6.70 -1.02
CA LEU A 21 -6.06 7.95 -1.56
C LEU A 21 -7.60 7.90 -1.62
N LEU A 22 -8.18 6.79 -2.06
CA LEU A 22 -9.63 6.59 -2.10
C LEU A 22 -10.24 6.74 -0.70
N GLU A 23 -9.68 6.03 0.29
CA GLU A 23 -10.18 6.06 1.66
C GLU A 23 -9.97 7.45 2.31
N LEU A 24 -8.81 8.08 2.08
CA LEU A 24 -8.54 9.44 2.54
C LEU A 24 -9.54 10.44 1.93
N ALA A 25 -9.69 10.43 0.59
CA ALA A 25 -10.60 11.34 -0.11
C ALA A 25 -12.05 11.19 0.34
N SER A 26 -12.46 9.97 0.68
CA SER A 26 -13.82 9.66 1.13
C SER A 26 -14.05 10.03 2.59
N GLY A 27 -13.01 9.93 3.43
CA GLY A 27 -13.13 10.13 4.89
C GLY A 27 -12.95 11.56 5.37
N ILE A 28 -12.41 12.47 4.55
CA ILE A 28 -12.20 13.89 4.94
C ILE A 28 -13.54 14.58 5.26
N ASP A 29 -13.55 15.33 6.35
CA ASP A 29 -14.72 16.08 6.85
C ASP A 29 -15.18 17.14 5.84
N ARG A 30 -16.29 16.86 5.13
CA ARG A 30 -16.86 17.72 4.11
C ARG A 30 -17.46 19.02 4.66
N SER A 31 -17.67 19.13 5.96
CA SER A 31 -18.11 20.38 6.58
C SER A 31 -16.97 21.42 6.63
N LYS A 32 -15.71 20.95 6.69
CA LYS A 32 -14.51 21.79 6.80
C LYS A 32 -13.70 21.86 5.50
N PHE A 33 -13.76 20.83 4.67
CA PHE A 33 -12.95 20.69 3.48
C PHE A 33 -13.78 20.47 2.22
N ASP A 34 -13.33 21.06 1.11
CA ASP A 34 -13.82 20.77 -0.24
C ASP A 34 -12.73 19.97 -0.98
N VAL A 35 -13.01 18.69 -1.25
CA VAL A 35 -12.01 17.75 -1.77
C VAL A 35 -12.25 17.45 -3.23
N VAL A 36 -11.17 17.53 -4.02
CA VAL A 36 -11.13 17.08 -5.41
C VAL A 36 -9.93 16.13 -5.61
N VAL A 37 -10.17 15.01 -6.25
CA VAL A 37 -9.11 14.08 -6.68
C VAL A 37 -8.72 14.42 -8.11
N CYS A 38 -7.42 14.59 -8.35
CA CYS A 38 -6.86 14.84 -9.68
C CYS A 38 -5.92 13.70 -10.07
N SER A 39 -6.09 13.14 -11.26
CA SER A 39 -5.20 12.13 -11.83
C SER A 39 -4.43 12.69 -13.02
N LEU A 40 -3.09 12.48 -13.04
CA LEU A 40 -2.26 12.87 -14.18
C LEU A 40 -2.58 12.03 -15.43
N LYS A 41 -2.88 10.74 -15.24
CA LYS A 41 -3.29 9.82 -16.33
C LYS A 41 -4.81 9.74 -16.43
N SER A 42 -5.30 9.36 -17.59
CA SER A 42 -6.72 9.06 -17.78
C SER A 42 -7.10 7.68 -17.24
N GLY A 43 -8.37 7.55 -16.83
CA GLY A 43 -8.95 6.29 -16.40
C GLY A 43 -8.45 5.79 -15.06
N GLY A 44 -8.77 4.56 -14.78
CA GLY A 44 -8.47 3.86 -13.54
C GLY A 44 -9.73 3.31 -12.88
N CYS A 45 -9.62 2.12 -12.32
CA CYS A 45 -10.77 1.40 -11.77
C CYS A 45 -11.35 2.02 -10.49
N LEU A 46 -10.63 2.97 -9.85
CA LEU A 46 -11.12 3.66 -8.66
C LEU A 46 -11.92 4.93 -8.96
N VAL A 47 -11.99 5.35 -10.25
CA VAL A 47 -12.73 6.56 -10.63
C VAL A 47 -14.22 6.44 -10.30
N GLU A 48 -14.84 5.34 -10.70
CA GLU A 48 -16.27 5.09 -10.43
C GLU A 48 -16.55 5.03 -8.93
N GLU A 49 -15.69 4.36 -8.17
CA GLU A 49 -15.88 4.24 -6.73
C GLU A 49 -15.74 5.58 -6.01
N LEU A 50 -14.77 6.43 -6.42
CA LEU A 50 -14.65 7.79 -5.92
C LEU A 50 -15.92 8.62 -6.20
N LEU A 51 -16.45 8.53 -7.42
CA LEU A 51 -17.69 9.23 -7.81
C LEU A 51 -18.89 8.74 -7.00
N HIS A 52 -19.04 7.41 -6.81
CA HIS A 52 -20.11 6.84 -5.97
C HIS A 52 -20.03 7.30 -4.52
N ARG A 53 -18.82 7.54 -4.00
CA ARG A 53 -18.60 8.10 -2.64
C ARG A 53 -18.72 9.63 -2.62
N GLY A 54 -19.21 10.26 -3.69
CA GLY A 54 -19.43 11.70 -3.78
C GLY A 54 -18.12 12.51 -3.86
N VAL A 55 -17.01 11.89 -4.27
CA VAL A 55 -15.73 12.59 -4.49
C VAL A 55 -15.65 13.05 -5.94
N ARG A 56 -15.40 14.33 -6.14
CA ARG A 56 -15.19 14.88 -7.48
C ARG A 56 -13.81 14.45 -8.02
N VAL A 57 -13.79 13.92 -9.24
CA VAL A 57 -12.58 13.43 -9.92
C VAL A 57 -12.32 14.24 -11.19
N VAL A 58 -11.07 14.64 -11.40
CA VAL A 58 -10.60 15.31 -12.62
C VAL A 58 -9.43 14.51 -13.21
N ASN A 59 -9.56 14.08 -14.46
CA ASN A 59 -8.51 13.34 -15.18
C ASN A 59 -7.84 14.27 -16.18
N LEU A 60 -6.51 14.40 -16.11
CA LEU A 60 -5.73 15.25 -17.01
C LEU A 60 -5.34 14.56 -18.33
N ALA A 61 -5.71 13.30 -18.49
CA ALA A 61 -5.53 12.51 -19.73
C ALA A 61 -4.10 12.54 -20.29
N GLY A 62 -3.12 12.32 -19.41
CA GLY A 62 -1.70 12.21 -19.80
C GLY A 62 -1.42 10.91 -20.54
N ALA A 63 -0.72 11.02 -21.67
CA ALA A 63 -0.36 9.89 -22.53
C ALA A 63 0.87 9.09 -22.03
N GLY A 64 1.64 9.62 -21.06
CA GLY A 64 2.85 8.95 -20.58
C GLY A 64 3.58 9.71 -19.46
N LYS A 65 4.74 9.16 -19.05
CA LYS A 65 5.55 9.74 -17.95
C LYS A 65 6.14 11.13 -18.25
N PHE A 66 6.31 11.49 -19.52
CA PHE A 66 6.96 12.72 -19.97
C PHE A 66 6.05 13.65 -20.79
N ASP A 67 4.72 13.50 -20.66
CA ASP A 67 3.78 14.36 -21.37
C ASP A 67 3.73 15.76 -20.70
N VAL A 68 4.51 16.69 -21.21
CA VAL A 68 4.57 18.08 -20.72
C VAL A 68 3.22 18.82 -20.83
N ARG A 69 2.31 18.36 -21.71
CA ARG A 69 0.96 18.93 -21.85
C ARG A 69 0.15 18.72 -20.57
N VAL A 70 0.43 17.64 -19.83
CA VAL A 70 -0.21 17.35 -18.52
C VAL A 70 0.14 18.44 -17.51
N LEU A 71 1.38 18.90 -17.46
CA LEU A 71 1.79 19.99 -16.56
C LEU A 71 1.04 21.28 -16.87
N PHE A 72 0.87 21.61 -18.17
CA PHE A 72 0.10 22.77 -18.57
C PHE A 72 -1.39 22.64 -18.22
N ARG A 73 -2.00 21.45 -18.46
CA ARG A 73 -3.40 21.17 -18.07
C ARG A 73 -3.56 21.23 -16.55
N PHE A 74 -2.60 20.70 -15.80
CA PHE A 74 -2.59 20.75 -14.34
C PHE A 74 -2.47 22.21 -13.85
N TRP A 75 -1.57 23.00 -14.40
CA TRP A 75 -1.46 24.41 -14.06
C TRP A 75 -2.76 25.19 -14.36
N LYS A 76 -3.41 24.95 -15.52
CA LYS A 76 -4.71 25.54 -15.87
C LYS A 76 -5.78 25.13 -14.85
N LEU A 77 -5.82 23.86 -14.46
CA LEU A 77 -6.74 23.33 -13.45
C LEU A 77 -6.54 24.03 -12.10
N ILE A 78 -5.30 24.20 -11.64
CA ILE A 78 -5.00 24.92 -10.39
C ILE A 78 -5.49 26.37 -10.44
N ARG A 79 -5.39 27.05 -11.57
CA ARG A 79 -5.90 28.42 -11.74
C ARG A 79 -7.42 28.49 -11.72
N GLN A 80 -8.09 27.47 -12.26
CA GLN A 80 -9.55 27.36 -12.28
C GLN A 80 -10.11 26.99 -10.92
N GLU A 81 -9.56 25.94 -10.31
CA GLU A 81 -10.03 25.35 -9.06
C GLU A 81 -9.61 26.16 -7.83
N ARG A 82 -8.48 26.85 -7.90
CA ARG A 82 -7.89 27.64 -6.82
C ARG A 82 -7.82 26.87 -5.49
N PRO A 83 -7.23 25.65 -5.47
CA PRO A 83 -7.09 24.92 -4.22
C PRO A 83 -6.18 25.68 -3.26
N ASP A 84 -6.46 25.55 -1.97
CA ASP A 84 -5.61 26.07 -0.90
C ASP A 84 -4.41 25.14 -0.68
N VAL A 85 -4.67 23.83 -0.74
CA VAL A 85 -3.65 22.78 -0.56
C VAL A 85 -3.72 21.77 -1.70
N VAL A 86 -2.55 21.37 -2.22
CA VAL A 86 -2.38 20.22 -3.09
C VAL A 86 -1.55 19.19 -2.33
N GLN A 87 -2.14 18.03 -2.01
CA GLN A 87 -1.38 16.87 -1.55
C GLN A 87 -1.13 15.94 -2.72
N SER A 88 0.14 15.61 -2.97
CA SER A 88 0.55 14.77 -4.09
C SER A 88 1.15 13.46 -3.61
N PHE A 89 0.97 12.39 -4.41
CA PHE A 89 1.34 11.03 -4.05
C PHE A 89 2.31 10.45 -5.08
N LEU A 90 3.47 10.00 -4.63
CA LEU A 90 4.55 9.44 -5.45
C LEU A 90 5.28 10.48 -6.32
N PHE A 91 6.45 10.10 -6.84
CA PHE A 91 7.41 11.00 -7.48
C PHE A 91 6.81 11.91 -8.56
N TRP A 92 6.11 11.36 -9.55
CA TRP A 92 5.62 12.16 -10.70
C TRP A 92 4.55 13.18 -10.30
N ALA A 93 3.69 12.83 -9.36
CA ALA A 93 2.71 13.75 -8.79
C ALA A 93 3.41 14.80 -7.92
N ASN A 94 4.39 14.41 -7.10
CA ASN A 94 5.18 15.31 -6.27
C ASN A 94 5.92 16.32 -7.13
N LEU A 95 6.59 15.89 -8.20
CA LEU A 95 7.28 16.78 -9.14
C LEU A 95 6.30 17.77 -9.79
N SER A 96 5.15 17.29 -10.27
CA SER A 96 4.13 18.13 -10.92
C SER A 96 3.60 19.21 -9.97
N ALA A 97 3.27 18.83 -8.72
CA ALA A 97 2.78 19.75 -7.70
C ALA A 97 3.83 20.82 -7.36
N ARG A 98 5.09 20.44 -7.19
CA ARG A 98 6.20 21.37 -6.91
C ARG A 98 6.46 22.36 -8.02
N LEU A 99 6.41 21.92 -9.28
CA LEU A 99 6.56 22.82 -10.44
C LEU A 99 5.44 23.87 -10.46
N VAL A 100 4.19 23.46 -10.21
CA VAL A 100 3.08 24.40 -10.12
C VAL A 100 3.22 25.32 -8.90
N ARG A 101 3.69 24.82 -7.76
CA ARG A 101 3.98 25.65 -6.57
C ARG A 101 5.04 26.73 -6.86
N ARG A 102 6.04 26.41 -7.67
CA ARG A 102 7.06 27.39 -8.09
C ARG A 102 6.47 28.52 -8.94
N LEU A 103 5.43 28.22 -9.74
CA LEU A 103 4.73 29.17 -10.59
C LEU A 103 3.59 29.93 -9.87
N SER A 104 3.01 29.34 -8.82
CA SER A 104 1.87 29.89 -8.07
C SER A 104 2.14 29.85 -6.57
N LYS A 105 2.57 30.97 -6.00
CA LYS A 105 2.89 31.09 -4.56
C LYS A 105 1.66 30.93 -3.62
N ARG A 106 0.44 30.98 -4.17
CA ARG A 106 -0.79 30.91 -3.40
C ARG A 106 -1.12 29.49 -2.91
N VAL A 107 -0.75 28.46 -3.68
CA VAL A 107 -1.06 27.05 -3.39
C VAL A 107 -0.02 26.46 -2.45
N ARG A 108 -0.44 25.80 -1.38
CA ARG A 108 0.47 25.00 -0.52
C ARG A 108 0.60 23.57 -1.06
N VAL A 109 1.79 23.01 -1.03
CA VAL A 109 2.07 21.68 -1.55
C VAL A 109 2.60 20.77 -0.46
N VAL A 110 1.86 19.68 -0.21
CA VAL A 110 2.23 18.59 0.68
C VAL A 110 2.61 17.38 -0.18
N CYS A 111 3.85 16.91 -0.09
CA CYS A 111 4.33 15.77 -0.85
C CYS A 111 4.30 14.50 0.00
N SER A 112 3.64 13.44 -0.49
CA SER A 112 3.57 12.15 0.20
C SER A 112 4.52 11.14 -0.42
N TYR A 113 5.29 10.47 0.44
CA TYR A 113 6.20 9.39 0.11
C TYR A 113 5.69 8.10 0.71
N HIS A 114 5.43 7.12 -0.14
CA HIS A 114 4.83 5.84 0.23
C HIS A 114 5.77 4.64 -0.03
N ASP A 115 6.99 4.92 -0.48
CA ASP A 115 8.04 3.93 -0.70
C ASP A 115 9.41 4.55 -0.39
N GLU A 116 10.41 3.72 -0.17
CA GLU A 116 11.77 4.21 0.05
C GLU A 116 12.37 4.76 -1.26
N ILE A 117 12.94 5.96 -1.19
CA ILE A 117 13.53 6.64 -2.37
C ILE A 117 14.76 5.89 -2.90
N VAL A 118 15.41 5.10 -2.05
CA VAL A 118 16.59 4.32 -2.44
C VAL A 118 16.28 3.37 -3.60
N SER A 119 15.04 2.87 -3.69
CA SER A 119 14.58 2.01 -4.79
C SER A 119 14.41 2.73 -6.13
N GLU A 120 14.43 4.07 -6.13
CA GLU A 120 14.26 4.88 -7.33
C GLU A 120 15.58 5.07 -8.10
N GLY A 121 15.49 5.27 -9.42
CA GLY A 121 16.65 5.51 -10.28
C GLY A 121 17.40 6.80 -9.92
N ARG A 122 18.73 6.85 -10.19
CA ARG A 122 19.60 7.99 -9.85
C ARG A 122 19.06 9.34 -10.36
N LEU A 123 18.55 9.39 -11.60
CA LEU A 123 18.01 10.61 -12.19
C LEU A 123 16.78 11.11 -11.43
N VAL A 124 15.87 10.22 -11.08
CA VAL A 124 14.67 10.50 -10.27
C VAL A 124 15.07 11.12 -8.94
N ARG A 125 16.04 10.53 -8.23
CA ARG A 125 16.55 11.06 -6.95
C ARG A 125 17.17 12.44 -7.06
N ILE A 126 17.92 12.71 -8.12
CA ILE A 126 18.51 14.03 -8.37
C ILE A 126 17.41 15.08 -8.60
N ILE A 127 16.45 14.79 -9.46
CA ILE A 127 15.33 15.70 -9.73
C ILE A 127 14.51 15.94 -8.46
N ASP A 128 14.22 14.89 -7.69
CA ASP A 128 13.47 14.96 -6.45
C ASP A 128 14.19 15.87 -5.44
N ARG A 129 15.50 15.67 -5.24
CA ARG A 129 16.36 16.49 -4.37
C ARG A 129 16.39 17.96 -4.78
N LEU A 130 16.51 18.27 -6.07
CA LEU A 130 16.58 19.65 -6.57
C LEU A 130 15.23 20.39 -6.39
N THR A 131 14.12 19.67 -6.52
CA THR A 131 12.77 20.24 -6.44
C THR A 131 12.16 20.19 -5.05
N PHE A 132 12.69 19.39 -4.14
CA PHE A 132 12.17 19.16 -2.78
C PHE A 132 11.89 20.47 -2.02
N ARG A 133 12.76 21.48 -2.16
CA ARG A 133 12.64 22.80 -1.53
C ARG A 133 11.33 23.54 -1.83
N TRP A 134 10.61 23.13 -2.88
CA TRP A 134 9.33 23.72 -3.29
C TRP A 134 8.13 23.01 -2.63
N SER A 135 8.34 22.08 -1.72
CA SER A 135 7.30 21.49 -0.88
C SER A 135 7.11 22.33 0.38
N ASP A 136 5.86 22.57 0.78
CA ASP A 136 5.54 23.26 2.06
C ASP A 136 5.51 22.24 3.22
N GLY A 137 5.11 20.99 2.96
CA GLY A 137 5.11 19.88 3.93
C GLY A 137 5.43 18.54 3.26
N VAL A 138 5.82 17.57 4.07
CA VAL A 138 6.12 16.19 3.64
C VAL A 138 5.46 15.20 4.55
N VAL A 139 4.77 14.22 3.97
CA VAL A 139 4.18 13.08 4.66
C VAL A 139 4.94 11.82 4.25
N CYS A 140 5.40 11.06 5.23
CA CYS A 140 6.01 9.75 5.05
C CYS A 140 5.13 8.69 5.69
N CYS A 141 4.91 7.56 5.01
CA CYS A 141 4.05 6.50 5.55
C CYS A 141 4.69 5.68 6.68
N SER A 142 6.01 5.81 6.89
CA SER A 142 6.76 5.12 7.95
C SER A 142 8.02 5.91 8.33
N ASP A 143 8.63 5.56 9.44
CA ASP A 143 9.92 6.13 9.84
C ASP A 143 11.04 5.67 8.89
N ALA A 144 10.99 4.46 8.38
CA ALA A 144 11.91 3.97 7.36
C ALA A 144 11.87 4.86 6.11
N VAL A 145 10.69 5.19 5.60
CA VAL A 145 10.52 6.13 4.47
C VAL A 145 11.02 7.52 4.85
N ARG A 146 10.74 8.02 6.05
CA ARG A 146 11.24 9.31 6.53
C ARG A 146 12.77 9.36 6.55
N ARG A 147 13.43 8.30 7.06
CA ARG A 147 14.89 8.19 7.02
C ARG A 147 15.43 8.19 5.60
N SER A 148 14.80 7.44 4.70
CA SER A 148 15.16 7.40 3.27
C SER A 148 15.03 8.78 2.62
N VAL A 149 13.94 9.51 2.88
CA VAL A 149 13.71 10.89 2.40
C VAL A 149 14.80 11.83 2.94
N SER A 150 15.13 11.75 4.24
CA SER A 150 16.17 12.57 4.84
C SER A 150 17.53 12.30 4.21
N ALA A 151 17.92 11.04 4.06
CA ALA A 151 19.22 10.64 3.53
C ALA A 151 19.37 10.99 2.04
N CYS A 152 18.35 10.73 1.22
CA CYS A 152 18.43 10.91 -0.23
C CYS A 152 18.22 12.37 -0.68
N LEU A 153 17.33 13.10 -0.01
CA LEU A 153 16.94 14.46 -0.43
C LEU A 153 17.55 15.56 0.44
N GLY A 154 18.16 15.23 1.56
CA GLY A 154 18.63 16.21 2.55
C GLY A 154 17.47 16.94 3.24
N ALA A 155 16.31 16.30 3.34
CA ALA A 155 15.12 16.89 3.91
C ALA A 155 15.22 16.98 5.44
N PRO A 156 15.06 18.17 6.08
CA PRO A 156 15.05 18.30 7.53
C PRO A 156 13.89 17.48 8.15
N ALA A 157 14.17 16.71 9.20
CA ALA A 157 13.16 15.91 9.89
C ALA A 157 11.98 16.76 10.40
N ALA A 158 12.22 18.00 10.82
CA ALA A 158 11.19 18.94 11.27
C ALA A 158 10.13 19.32 10.21
N ARG A 159 10.41 19.07 8.93
CA ARG A 159 9.46 19.29 7.81
C ARG A 159 8.73 18.03 7.39
N GLN A 160 8.98 16.91 8.06
CA GLN A 160 8.44 15.60 7.72
C GLN A 160 7.52 15.11 8.84
N THR A 161 6.31 14.75 8.48
CA THR A 161 5.35 14.13 9.39
C THR A 161 5.15 12.68 9.00
N ILE A 162 5.20 11.77 9.97
CA ILE A 162 4.87 10.37 9.74
C ILE A 162 3.37 10.23 9.90
N ILE A 163 2.70 9.81 8.83
CA ILE A 163 1.29 9.39 8.85
C ILE A 163 1.24 8.03 8.19
N PRO A 164 1.01 6.96 8.97
CA PRO A 164 0.91 5.60 8.44
C PRO A 164 -0.34 5.44 7.56
N PHE A 165 -0.41 4.35 6.82
CA PHE A 165 -1.65 3.96 6.18
C PHE A 165 -2.71 3.58 7.22
N GLY A 166 -3.96 3.93 6.92
CA GLY A 166 -5.10 3.57 7.73
C GLY A 166 -5.93 2.45 7.10
N ILE A 167 -6.61 1.70 7.96
CA ILE A 167 -7.52 0.63 7.57
C ILE A 167 -8.87 0.84 8.25
N ASP A 168 -9.94 0.65 7.51
CA ASP A 168 -11.27 0.44 8.08
C ASP A 168 -11.41 -1.04 8.49
N VAL A 169 -11.18 -1.31 9.77
CA VAL A 169 -11.25 -2.68 10.34
C VAL A 169 -12.65 -3.28 10.19
N GLY A 170 -13.69 -2.44 10.15
CA GLY A 170 -15.08 -2.88 9.96
C GLY A 170 -15.29 -3.65 8.65
N ARG A 171 -14.60 -3.27 7.59
CA ARG A 171 -14.66 -3.96 6.29
C ARG A 171 -14.21 -5.43 6.35
N PHE A 172 -13.33 -5.78 7.29
CA PHE A 172 -12.78 -7.13 7.46
C PHE A 172 -13.51 -7.94 8.52
N ALA A 173 -14.55 -7.37 9.16
CA ALA A 173 -15.42 -8.04 10.11
C ALA A 173 -16.64 -8.68 9.44
N ALA A 174 -16.85 -8.46 8.15
CA ALA A 174 -18.02 -8.92 7.42
C ALA A 174 -18.16 -10.46 7.46
N SER A 175 -19.40 -10.95 7.59
CA SER A 175 -19.73 -12.37 7.58
C SER A 175 -19.67 -13.00 6.18
N ASP A 176 -19.71 -12.17 5.12
CA ASP A 176 -19.60 -12.61 3.74
C ASP A 176 -18.14 -12.95 3.42
N ARG A 177 -17.83 -14.25 3.39
CA ARG A 177 -16.50 -14.78 3.02
C ARG A 177 -16.58 -15.36 1.61
N ALA A 178 -15.50 -15.22 0.84
CA ALA A 178 -15.35 -15.98 -0.38
C ALA A 178 -15.33 -17.48 -0.06
N THR A 179 -15.74 -18.33 -0.99
CA THR A 179 -15.61 -19.77 -0.82
C THR A 179 -14.30 -20.27 -1.44
N ARG A 180 -13.87 -21.44 -1.02
CA ARG A 180 -12.71 -22.11 -1.63
C ARG A 180 -12.97 -22.40 -3.11
N GLU A 181 -14.20 -22.78 -3.46
CA GLU A 181 -14.64 -23.06 -4.83
C GLU A 181 -14.55 -21.83 -5.72
N GLU A 182 -15.04 -20.65 -5.27
CA GLU A 182 -14.91 -19.37 -5.98
C GLU A 182 -13.46 -19.02 -6.33
N LEU A 183 -12.50 -19.48 -5.53
CA LEU A 183 -11.09 -19.25 -5.72
C LEU A 183 -10.36 -20.41 -6.40
N GLY A 184 -11.06 -21.49 -6.72
CA GLY A 184 -10.50 -22.70 -7.32
C GLY A 184 -9.50 -23.41 -6.41
N LEU A 185 -9.71 -23.35 -5.08
CA LEU A 185 -8.92 -24.03 -4.08
C LEU A 185 -9.52 -25.41 -3.76
N ARG A 186 -8.68 -26.33 -3.28
CA ARG A 186 -9.16 -27.63 -2.79
C ARG A 186 -10.06 -27.44 -1.56
N VAL A 187 -10.95 -28.39 -1.34
CA VAL A 187 -11.94 -28.35 -0.25
C VAL A 187 -11.26 -28.37 1.13
N ASP A 188 -10.16 -29.09 1.26
CA ASP A 188 -9.44 -29.34 2.50
C ASP A 188 -8.00 -28.77 2.51
N GLY A 189 -7.36 -28.89 3.65
CA GLY A 189 -6.00 -28.42 3.90
C GLY A 189 -5.89 -26.91 4.22
N PRO A 190 -4.78 -26.51 4.84
CA PRO A 190 -4.55 -25.11 5.19
C PRO A 190 -4.26 -24.24 3.96
N ILE A 191 -4.61 -22.96 4.04
CA ILE A 191 -4.38 -21.95 2.99
C ILE A 191 -3.37 -20.94 3.49
N VAL A 192 -2.21 -20.93 2.86
CA VAL A 192 -1.23 -19.84 2.95
C VAL A 192 -1.55 -18.84 1.82
N GLY A 193 -1.55 -17.55 2.09
CA GLY A 193 -1.91 -16.59 1.06
C GLY A 193 -1.10 -15.31 1.09
N THR A 194 -1.05 -14.66 -0.08
CA THR A 194 -0.47 -13.33 -0.24
C THR A 194 -1.34 -12.46 -1.14
N VAL A 195 -1.33 -11.15 -0.87
CA VAL A 195 -2.04 -10.14 -1.68
C VAL A 195 -1.03 -9.07 -2.04
N CYS A 196 -0.62 -9.00 -3.30
CA CYS A 196 0.32 -7.98 -3.77
C CYS A 196 0.35 -7.88 -5.29
N ARG A 197 0.97 -6.83 -5.82
CA ARG A 197 1.33 -6.77 -7.24
C ARG A 197 2.42 -7.80 -7.55
N LEU A 198 2.31 -8.51 -8.67
CA LEU A 198 3.30 -9.51 -9.09
C LEU A 198 4.48 -8.83 -9.77
N VAL A 199 5.38 -8.24 -8.96
CA VAL A 199 6.58 -7.51 -9.39
C VAL A 199 7.79 -8.08 -8.68
N GLU A 200 8.64 -8.74 -9.44
CA GLU A 200 9.91 -9.29 -8.94
C GLU A 200 11.10 -8.35 -9.25
N PRO A 201 12.15 -8.38 -8.44
CA PRO A 201 12.30 -9.12 -7.18
C PRO A 201 11.60 -8.46 -5.98
N LYS A 202 10.98 -7.28 -6.15
CA LYS A 202 10.47 -6.44 -5.07
C LYS A 202 9.61 -7.21 -4.07
N LYS A 203 8.68 -8.05 -4.55
CA LYS A 203 7.70 -8.75 -3.70
C LYS A 203 8.15 -10.12 -3.20
N GLY A 204 9.25 -10.66 -3.73
CA GLY A 204 9.84 -11.91 -3.26
C GLY A 204 8.94 -13.14 -3.43
N LEU A 205 8.04 -13.12 -4.43
CA LEU A 205 7.11 -14.23 -4.65
C LEU A 205 7.81 -15.52 -5.10
N SER A 206 8.93 -15.39 -5.79
CA SER A 206 9.82 -16.51 -6.10
C SER A 206 10.35 -17.17 -4.82
N VAL A 207 10.71 -16.38 -3.82
CA VAL A 207 11.15 -16.90 -2.51
C VAL A 207 9.98 -17.59 -1.78
N LEU A 208 8.76 -17.05 -1.89
CA LEU A 208 7.56 -17.69 -1.32
C LEU A 208 7.28 -19.05 -1.96
N LEU A 209 7.38 -19.16 -3.29
CA LEU A 209 7.22 -20.44 -3.99
C LEU A 209 8.25 -21.45 -3.53
N GLN A 210 9.53 -21.06 -3.42
CA GLN A 210 10.60 -21.90 -2.87
C GLN A 210 10.30 -22.33 -1.42
N SER A 211 9.78 -21.41 -0.60
CA SER A 211 9.40 -21.72 0.80
C SER A 211 8.32 -22.79 0.87
N VAL A 212 7.27 -22.66 0.03
CA VAL A 212 6.20 -23.66 -0.04
C VAL A 212 6.68 -25.01 -0.57
N ALA A 213 7.67 -25.02 -1.47
CA ALA A 213 8.30 -26.26 -1.92
C ALA A 213 9.04 -26.98 -0.78
N LEU A 214 9.68 -26.23 0.13
CA LEU A 214 10.36 -26.80 1.32
C LEU A 214 9.40 -27.41 2.36
N LEU A 215 8.12 -27.08 2.31
CA LEU A 215 7.10 -27.70 3.18
C LEU A 215 6.66 -29.08 2.69
N LYS A 216 7.10 -29.54 1.52
CA LYS A 216 6.84 -30.92 1.06
C LYS A 216 7.45 -31.95 2.01
N GLY A 217 6.64 -32.91 2.44
CA GLY A 217 7.10 -34.04 3.28
C GLY A 217 7.22 -33.76 4.78
N ARG A 218 6.92 -32.54 5.25
CA ARG A 218 6.76 -32.29 6.70
C ARG A 218 5.39 -32.71 7.16
N SER A 219 5.29 -33.45 8.28
CA SER A 219 4.01 -33.87 8.86
C SER A 219 3.11 -32.67 9.15
N GLY A 220 1.89 -32.68 8.62
CA GLY A 220 0.89 -31.62 8.78
C GLY A 220 0.91 -30.54 7.70
N ASP A 221 2.03 -30.30 7.01
CA ASP A 221 2.19 -29.18 6.09
C ASP A 221 2.18 -29.60 4.62
N SER A 222 2.29 -30.90 4.33
CA SER A 222 2.40 -31.44 2.96
C SER A 222 1.21 -31.11 2.06
N GLU A 223 0.07 -30.74 2.63
CA GLU A 223 -1.17 -30.46 1.91
C GLU A 223 -1.55 -28.96 1.87
N CYS A 224 -0.76 -28.05 2.43
CA CYS A 224 -1.08 -26.62 2.37
C CYS A 224 -1.16 -26.13 0.92
N GLN A 225 -2.11 -25.25 0.65
CA GLN A 225 -2.28 -24.55 -0.62
C GLN A 225 -1.75 -23.14 -0.52
N LEU A 226 -1.17 -22.62 -1.60
CA LEU A 226 -0.75 -21.22 -1.71
C LEU A 226 -1.72 -20.46 -2.60
N LEU A 227 -2.36 -19.43 -2.05
CA LEU A 227 -3.20 -18.49 -2.78
C LEU A 227 -2.43 -17.19 -3.05
N ILE A 228 -2.20 -16.87 -4.32
CA ILE A 228 -1.56 -15.63 -4.75
C ILE A 228 -2.63 -14.73 -5.39
N VAL A 229 -2.95 -13.62 -4.71
CA VAL A 229 -3.94 -12.64 -5.18
C VAL A 229 -3.22 -11.41 -5.70
N GLY A 230 -3.46 -11.07 -6.95
CA GLY A 230 -2.88 -9.91 -7.62
C GLY A 230 -2.48 -10.19 -9.05
N GLU A 231 -2.05 -9.14 -9.73
CA GLU A 231 -1.57 -9.17 -11.11
C GLU A 231 -0.25 -8.39 -11.26
N GLY A 232 0.49 -8.71 -12.31
CA GLY A 232 1.73 -7.99 -12.61
C GLY A 232 2.59 -8.68 -13.64
N PRO A 233 3.68 -8.01 -14.07
CA PRO A 233 4.54 -8.49 -15.15
C PRO A 233 5.25 -9.82 -14.84
N ALA A 234 5.39 -10.18 -13.56
CA ALA A 234 6.06 -11.43 -13.17
C ALA A 234 5.13 -12.66 -13.16
N ARG A 235 3.84 -12.52 -13.52
CA ARG A 235 2.89 -13.64 -13.44
C ARG A 235 3.36 -14.87 -14.19
N ALA A 236 3.69 -14.75 -15.47
CA ALA A 236 4.08 -15.90 -16.29
C ALA A 236 5.35 -16.58 -15.76
N SER A 237 6.35 -15.83 -15.30
CA SER A 237 7.57 -16.39 -14.73
C SER A 237 7.33 -17.08 -13.37
N LEU A 238 6.39 -16.60 -12.57
CA LEU A 238 6.01 -17.22 -11.30
C LEU A 238 5.19 -18.50 -11.51
N GLU A 239 4.33 -18.54 -12.51
CA GLU A 239 3.60 -19.75 -12.92
C GLU A 239 4.57 -20.83 -13.37
N ALA A 240 5.53 -20.49 -14.26
CA ALA A 240 6.58 -21.42 -14.71
C ALA A 240 7.45 -21.94 -13.55
N LEU A 241 7.87 -21.06 -12.64
CA LEU A 241 8.63 -21.47 -11.45
C LEU A 241 7.79 -22.39 -10.54
N SER A 242 6.49 -22.15 -10.42
CA SER A 242 5.59 -23.03 -9.65
C SER A 242 5.54 -24.44 -10.24
N GLU A 243 5.52 -24.57 -11.57
CA GLU A 243 5.55 -25.86 -12.27
C GLU A 243 6.91 -26.56 -12.07
N GLU A 244 8.01 -25.84 -12.24
CA GLU A 244 9.38 -26.33 -12.04
C GLU A 244 9.59 -26.89 -10.62
N LEU A 245 9.04 -26.20 -9.61
CA LEU A 245 9.09 -26.64 -8.21
C LEU A 245 8.09 -27.77 -7.89
N GLY A 246 7.30 -28.22 -8.88
CA GLY A 246 6.29 -29.26 -8.72
C GLY A 246 5.15 -28.85 -7.79
N LEU A 247 4.73 -27.56 -7.86
CA LEU A 247 3.67 -26.96 -7.06
C LEU A 247 2.37 -26.69 -7.83
N ALA A 248 2.25 -27.11 -9.11
CA ALA A 248 1.14 -26.78 -10.00
C ALA A 248 -0.25 -27.06 -9.37
N ASN A 249 -0.39 -28.14 -8.59
CA ASN A 249 -1.64 -28.52 -7.92
C ASN A 249 -1.80 -27.87 -6.52
N ARG A 250 -0.83 -27.08 -6.07
CA ARG A 250 -0.81 -26.47 -4.72
C ARG A 250 -0.85 -24.95 -4.77
N VAL A 251 -0.56 -24.33 -5.91
CA VAL A 251 -0.53 -22.87 -6.07
C VAL A 251 -1.71 -22.42 -6.93
N ARG A 252 -2.44 -21.44 -6.43
CA ARG A 252 -3.52 -20.79 -7.16
C ARG A 252 -3.23 -19.31 -7.35
N PHE A 253 -3.11 -18.87 -8.59
CA PHE A 253 -3.04 -17.47 -8.99
C PHE A 253 -4.47 -16.97 -9.25
N ALA A 254 -5.03 -16.19 -8.32
CA ALA A 254 -6.42 -15.72 -8.36
C ALA A 254 -6.62 -14.44 -9.20
N GLY A 255 -5.53 -13.88 -9.76
CA GLY A 255 -5.61 -12.63 -10.50
C GLY A 255 -5.89 -11.40 -9.60
N ALA A 256 -6.15 -10.25 -10.22
CA ALA A 256 -6.50 -9.04 -9.51
C ALA A 256 -7.93 -9.15 -8.93
N ARG A 257 -8.06 -8.92 -7.63
CA ARG A 257 -9.35 -9.00 -6.91
C ARG A 257 -9.63 -7.68 -6.20
N ARG A 258 -10.89 -7.32 -6.04
CA ARG A 258 -11.36 -6.15 -5.28
C ARG A 258 -12.02 -6.53 -3.96
N ASP A 259 -12.42 -7.77 -3.82
CA ASP A 259 -13.09 -8.34 -2.66
C ASP A 259 -12.10 -8.94 -1.64
N ILE A 260 -10.96 -8.28 -1.44
CA ILE A 260 -9.93 -8.69 -0.49
C ILE A 260 -10.49 -8.95 0.92
N PRO A 261 -11.44 -8.15 1.45
CA PRO A 261 -12.06 -8.41 2.74
C PRO A 261 -12.82 -9.75 2.82
N ARG A 262 -13.32 -10.29 1.69
CA ARG A 262 -13.95 -11.61 1.63
C ARG A 262 -12.91 -12.74 1.57
N ILE A 263 -11.74 -12.48 0.98
CA ILE A 263 -10.69 -13.48 0.71
C ILE A 263 -9.80 -13.70 1.93
N LEU A 264 -9.31 -12.63 2.56
CA LEU A 264 -8.37 -12.72 3.68
C LEU A 264 -8.88 -13.61 4.84
N PRO A 265 -10.16 -13.59 5.21
CA PRO A 265 -10.68 -14.49 6.25
C PRO A 265 -10.54 -16.00 5.97
N LEU A 266 -10.32 -16.40 4.71
CA LEU A 266 -10.08 -17.80 4.33
C LEU A 266 -8.67 -18.28 4.64
N LEU A 267 -7.71 -17.38 4.75
CA LEU A 267 -6.31 -17.74 4.95
C LEU A 267 -6.09 -18.28 6.38
N ASP A 268 -5.24 -19.28 6.49
CA ASP A 268 -4.69 -19.71 7.79
C ASP A 268 -3.46 -18.88 8.16
N VAL A 269 -2.61 -18.55 7.17
CA VAL A 269 -1.43 -17.69 7.34
C VAL A 269 -1.33 -16.72 6.16
N PHE A 270 -1.12 -15.45 6.44
CA PHE A 270 -0.78 -14.44 5.43
C PHE A 270 0.73 -14.27 5.35
N VAL A 271 1.31 -14.22 4.14
CA VAL A 271 2.75 -14.08 3.94
C VAL A 271 3.05 -12.92 3.00
N LEU A 272 3.98 -12.02 3.37
CA LEU A 272 4.52 -10.99 2.48
C LEU A 272 6.05 -10.98 2.55
N PRO A 273 6.75 -11.68 1.63
CA PRO A 273 8.18 -11.91 1.67
C PRO A 273 8.98 -10.85 0.89
N SER A 274 8.55 -9.61 0.94
CA SER A 274 9.10 -8.51 0.14
C SER A 274 10.57 -8.23 0.44
N PHE A 275 11.32 -7.79 -0.57
CA PHE A 275 12.66 -7.23 -0.42
C PHE A 275 12.64 -5.72 -0.16
N TYR A 276 11.56 -5.04 -0.55
CA TYR A 276 11.39 -3.59 -0.38
C TYR A 276 9.93 -3.26 -0.11
N GLU A 277 9.67 -2.53 0.97
CA GLU A 277 8.34 -2.02 1.33
C GLU A 277 8.45 -0.66 2.01
N GLY A 278 7.68 0.31 1.56
CA GLY A 278 7.54 1.54 2.32
C GLY A 278 6.72 1.34 3.58
N PHE A 279 5.64 0.54 3.48
CA PHE A 279 4.76 0.23 4.60
C PHE A 279 4.22 -1.21 4.56
N GLY A 280 3.54 -1.63 3.47
CA GLY A 280 2.96 -2.98 3.36
C GLY A 280 1.48 -3.04 3.78
N ILE A 281 0.62 -2.25 3.13
CA ILE A 281 -0.82 -2.15 3.48
C ILE A 281 -1.53 -3.52 3.51
N ALA A 282 -1.13 -4.47 2.66
CA ALA A 282 -1.72 -5.81 2.63
C ALA A 282 -1.50 -6.59 3.95
N ILE A 283 -0.42 -6.30 4.67
CA ILE A 283 -0.20 -6.86 6.02
C ILE A 283 -1.22 -6.27 7.00
N LEU A 284 -1.46 -4.95 6.96
CA LEU A 284 -2.50 -4.34 7.81
C LEU A 284 -3.88 -4.91 7.50
N GLU A 285 -4.19 -5.16 6.23
CA GLU A 285 -5.45 -5.79 5.81
C GLU A 285 -5.58 -7.22 6.38
N ALA A 286 -4.51 -8.01 6.31
CA ALA A 286 -4.47 -9.35 6.89
C ALA A 286 -4.62 -9.31 8.42
N MET A 287 -3.92 -8.40 9.11
CA MET A 287 -4.06 -8.18 10.55
C MET A 287 -5.48 -7.73 10.91
N ALA A 288 -6.10 -6.82 10.13
CA ALA A 288 -7.49 -6.40 10.31
C ALA A 288 -8.48 -7.57 10.17
N ALA A 289 -8.19 -8.52 9.28
CA ALA A 289 -8.92 -9.77 9.13
C ALA A 289 -8.62 -10.80 10.24
N GLY A 290 -7.77 -10.47 11.21
CA GLY A 290 -7.39 -11.35 12.33
C GLY A 290 -6.49 -12.51 11.91
N LYS A 291 -5.71 -12.35 10.83
CA LYS A 291 -4.81 -13.41 10.34
C LYS A 291 -3.42 -13.28 10.94
N PRO A 292 -2.78 -14.41 11.31
CA PRO A 292 -1.37 -14.42 11.64
C PRO A 292 -0.56 -14.08 10.40
N VAL A 293 0.51 -13.32 10.58
CA VAL A 293 1.33 -12.77 9.48
C VAL A 293 2.75 -13.30 9.56
N VAL A 294 3.30 -13.71 8.43
CA VAL A 294 4.74 -13.88 8.21
C VAL A 294 5.19 -12.79 7.25
N ALA A 295 6.15 -11.98 7.63
CA ALA A 295 6.66 -10.90 6.79
C ALA A 295 8.17 -10.72 6.96
N THR A 296 8.79 -9.99 6.05
CA THR A 296 10.22 -9.70 6.11
C THR A 296 10.51 -8.45 6.93
N THR A 297 11.73 -8.36 7.49
CA THR A 297 12.22 -7.23 8.31
C THR A 297 12.62 -6.01 7.46
N VAL A 298 11.84 -5.65 6.43
CA VAL A 298 12.18 -4.56 5.50
C VAL A 298 11.29 -3.34 5.66
N GLY A 299 11.84 -2.18 5.37
CA GLY A 299 11.13 -0.89 5.33
C GLY A 299 10.35 -0.59 6.60
N GLY A 300 9.08 -0.20 6.44
CA GLY A 300 8.19 0.12 7.57
C GLY A 300 7.53 -1.08 8.23
N ILE A 301 7.71 -2.33 7.74
CA ILE A 301 7.03 -3.51 8.29
C ILE A 301 7.29 -3.70 9.79
N PRO A 302 8.53 -3.60 10.31
CA PRO A 302 8.80 -3.77 11.73
C PRO A 302 8.18 -2.68 12.64
N GLU A 303 7.69 -1.59 12.07
CA GLU A 303 7.09 -0.50 12.85
C GLU A 303 5.66 -0.87 13.34
N PHE A 304 4.97 -1.76 12.60
CA PHE A 304 3.60 -2.13 12.94
C PHE A 304 3.40 -3.63 13.19
N VAL A 305 4.26 -4.51 12.69
CA VAL A 305 4.26 -5.93 13.07
C VAL A 305 5.17 -6.12 14.28
N ALA A 306 4.58 -6.44 15.44
CA ALA A 306 5.35 -6.79 16.63
C ALA A 306 5.80 -8.26 16.52
N ALA A 307 7.11 -8.47 16.39
CA ALA A 307 7.69 -9.79 16.20
C ALA A 307 7.35 -10.76 17.34
N GLY A 308 6.83 -11.94 17.01
CA GLY A 308 6.38 -12.95 17.98
C GLY A 308 5.03 -12.65 18.63
N GLU A 309 4.51 -11.43 18.55
CA GLU A 309 3.24 -11.03 19.16
C GLU A 309 2.09 -10.95 18.16
N THR A 310 2.28 -10.18 17.07
CA THR A 310 1.26 -9.93 16.04
C THR A 310 1.62 -10.52 14.68
N GLY A 311 2.83 -11.07 14.55
CA GLY A 311 3.35 -11.72 13.36
C GLY A 311 4.75 -12.27 13.58
N LEU A 312 5.23 -13.06 12.64
CA LEU A 312 6.61 -13.52 12.60
C LEU A 312 7.38 -12.71 11.55
N LEU A 313 8.53 -12.18 11.94
CA LEU A 313 9.42 -11.42 11.07
C LEU A 313 10.64 -12.26 10.72
N VAL A 314 10.98 -12.32 9.44
CA VAL A 314 12.11 -13.10 8.92
C VAL A 314 13.00 -12.23 8.02
N GLU A 315 14.24 -12.64 7.82
CA GLU A 315 15.15 -11.96 6.90
C GLU A 315 14.69 -12.12 5.44
N PRO A 316 14.78 -11.07 4.60
CA PRO A 316 14.40 -11.15 3.20
C PRO A 316 15.29 -12.11 2.44
N GLY A 317 14.70 -12.80 1.44
CA GLY A 317 15.43 -13.73 0.59
C GLY A 317 15.80 -15.08 1.24
N ASN A 318 15.22 -15.41 2.40
CA ASN A 318 15.46 -16.67 3.09
C ASN A 318 14.23 -17.60 3.01
N PRO A 319 14.15 -18.50 2.01
CA PRO A 319 12.99 -19.39 1.86
C PRO A 319 12.87 -20.40 3.00
N ALA A 320 13.97 -20.81 3.62
CA ALA A 320 13.94 -21.75 4.74
C ALA A 320 13.29 -21.11 5.99
N ALA A 321 13.67 -19.88 6.33
CA ALA A 321 13.08 -19.15 7.46
C ALA A 321 11.58 -18.86 7.25
N ILE A 322 11.16 -18.55 6.02
CA ILE A 322 9.74 -18.36 5.70
C ILE A 322 9.00 -19.71 5.85
N ALA A 323 9.56 -20.81 5.35
CA ALA A 323 8.96 -22.13 5.49
C ALA A 323 8.81 -22.52 6.97
N GLU A 324 9.84 -22.30 7.79
CA GLU A 324 9.79 -22.58 9.24
C GLU A 324 8.71 -21.73 9.95
N ALA A 325 8.63 -20.44 9.61
CA ALA A 325 7.60 -19.55 10.18
C ALA A 325 6.18 -19.99 9.79
N ILE A 326 5.96 -20.39 8.52
CA ILE A 326 4.68 -20.94 8.07
C ILE A 326 4.38 -22.25 8.83
N ALA A 327 5.33 -23.19 8.89
CA ALA A 327 5.16 -24.46 9.60
C ALA A 327 4.82 -24.27 11.07
N CYS A 328 5.50 -23.35 11.76
CA CYS A 328 5.22 -22.99 13.15
C CYS A 328 3.75 -22.57 13.34
N LEU A 329 3.26 -21.65 12.49
CA LEU A 329 1.88 -21.15 12.58
C LEU A 329 0.81 -22.19 12.19
N LEU A 330 1.12 -23.07 11.25
CA LEU A 330 0.22 -24.16 10.85
C LEU A 330 0.19 -25.28 11.90
N GLY A 331 1.32 -25.52 12.58
CA GLY A 331 1.46 -26.55 13.61
C GLY A 331 0.76 -26.20 14.94
N ASP A 332 0.71 -24.91 15.32
CA ASP A 332 0.00 -24.43 16.51
C ASP A 332 -1.10 -23.43 16.12
N ARG A 333 -2.26 -23.97 15.75
CA ARG A 333 -3.42 -23.18 15.31
C ARG A 333 -3.94 -22.21 16.36
N GLU A 334 -3.85 -22.58 17.66
CA GLU A 334 -4.31 -21.69 18.72
C GLU A 334 -3.37 -20.51 18.91
N GLN A 335 -2.06 -20.73 18.92
CA GLN A 335 -1.07 -19.66 18.95
C GLN A 335 -1.23 -18.72 17.72
N ALA A 336 -1.39 -19.28 16.52
CA ALA A 336 -1.61 -18.54 15.30
C ALA A 336 -2.89 -17.68 15.38
N ARG A 337 -4.00 -18.24 15.89
CA ARG A 337 -5.25 -17.52 16.09
C ARG A 337 -5.09 -16.36 17.08
N GLN A 338 -4.41 -16.58 18.20
CA GLN A 338 -4.16 -15.54 19.21
C GLN A 338 -3.26 -14.43 18.64
N MET A 339 -2.25 -14.79 17.84
CA MET A 339 -1.40 -13.83 17.14
C MET A 339 -2.22 -12.94 16.17
N GLY A 340 -3.10 -13.54 15.39
CA GLY A 340 -4.01 -12.82 14.50
C GLY A 340 -4.94 -11.87 15.24
N LEU A 341 -5.52 -12.29 16.39
CA LEU A 341 -6.39 -11.45 17.21
C LEU A 341 -5.64 -10.25 17.80
N ARG A 342 -4.42 -10.46 18.31
CA ARG A 342 -3.56 -9.35 18.77
C ARG A 342 -3.24 -8.39 17.63
N GLY A 343 -2.94 -8.93 16.44
CA GLY A 343 -2.74 -8.13 15.22
C GLY A 343 -3.95 -7.24 14.91
N ARG A 344 -5.15 -7.81 14.91
CA ARG A 344 -6.40 -7.06 14.69
C ARG A 344 -6.61 -5.97 15.74
N THR A 345 -6.39 -6.27 17.02
CA THR A 345 -6.49 -5.29 18.10
C THR A 345 -5.52 -4.12 17.89
N ARG A 346 -4.25 -4.42 17.55
CA ARG A 346 -3.24 -3.39 17.26
C ARG A 346 -3.66 -2.49 16.11
N VAL A 347 -4.15 -3.06 15.00
CA VAL A 347 -4.64 -2.28 13.85
C VAL A 347 -5.84 -1.40 14.25
N ALA A 348 -6.79 -1.95 14.99
CA ALA A 348 -7.95 -1.21 15.47
C ALA A 348 -7.58 -0.04 16.39
N GLN A 349 -6.52 -0.14 17.16
CA GLN A 349 -6.09 0.91 18.08
C GLN A 349 -5.20 1.97 17.42
N GLN A 350 -4.32 1.59 16.50
CA GLN A 350 -3.24 2.46 16.03
C GLN A 350 -3.37 2.88 14.57
N PHE A 351 -4.10 2.11 13.73
CA PHE A 351 -4.13 2.29 12.28
C PHE A 351 -5.55 2.48 11.72
N GLN A 352 -6.46 3.03 12.52
CA GLN A 352 -7.81 3.37 12.06
C GLN A 352 -7.77 4.46 11.01
N MET A 353 -8.49 4.27 9.90
CA MET A 353 -8.57 5.25 8.82
C MET A 353 -9.08 6.61 9.28
N THR A 354 -10.01 6.65 10.23
CA THR A 354 -10.53 7.90 10.81
C THR A 354 -9.46 8.72 11.53
N THR A 355 -8.50 8.06 12.20
CA THR A 355 -7.36 8.73 12.84
C THR A 355 -6.38 9.28 11.80
N VAL A 356 -6.08 8.50 10.78
CA VAL A 356 -5.21 8.89 9.66
C VAL A 356 -5.79 10.09 8.92
N VAL A 357 -7.08 10.09 8.63
CA VAL A 357 -7.77 11.24 8.00
C VAL A 357 -7.59 12.51 8.84
N ARG A 358 -7.83 12.44 10.16
CA ARG A 358 -7.65 13.61 11.05
C ARG A 358 -6.21 14.14 11.04
N GLN A 359 -5.21 13.27 11.00
CA GLN A 359 -3.81 13.67 10.89
C GLN A 359 -3.53 14.42 9.58
N HIS A 360 -4.09 13.98 8.46
CA HIS A 360 -4.00 14.70 7.19
C HIS A 360 -4.69 16.07 7.25
N GLU A 361 -5.90 16.14 7.82
CA GLU A 361 -6.62 17.40 8.02
C GLU A 361 -5.83 18.41 8.85
N GLN A 362 -5.15 17.94 9.92
CA GLN A 362 -4.28 18.79 10.74
C GLN A 362 -3.11 19.36 9.93
N ILE A 363 -2.49 18.55 9.05
CA ILE A 363 -1.43 19.04 8.16
C ILE A 363 -1.95 20.12 7.22
N TYR A 364 -3.13 19.94 6.62
CA TYR A 364 -3.70 20.94 5.73
C TYR A 364 -3.93 22.28 6.44
N GLN A 365 -4.46 22.23 7.66
CA GLN A 365 -4.67 23.42 8.49
C GLN A 365 -3.32 24.07 8.89
N ALA A 366 -2.33 23.28 9.31
CA ALA A 366 -1.02 23.80 9.71
C ALA A 366 -0.28 24.46 8.54
N CYS A 367 -0.35 23.89 7.33
CA CYS A 367 0.25 24.50 6.14
C CYS A 367 -0.31 25.87 5.78
N LEU A 368 -1.56 26.16 6.16
CA LEU A 368 -2.21 27.44 5.92
C LEU A 368 -1.98 28.45 7.05
N ALA A 369 -1.79 28.00 8.29
CA ALA A 369 -1.51 28.87 9.42
C ALA A 369 -0.12 29.54 9.37
N HIS A 370 0.82 28.92 8.66
CA HIS A 370 2.18 29.45 8.44
C HIS A 370 2.34 30.21 7.10
N ALA A 371 1.22 30.74 6.56
CA ALA A 371 1.17 31.41 5.24
C ALA A 371 1.44 32.93 5.30
#